data_dc67ca1e14036176ea7cf32da54b5d91
#
_entry.id   dc67ca1e14036176ea7cf32da54b5d91
#
_cell.length_a   1.000
_cell.length_b   1.000
_cell.length_c   1.000
_cell.angle_alpha   90.00
_cell.angle_beta   90.00
_cell.angle_gamma   90.00
#
_symmetry.space_group_name_H-M   'P 1'
#
loop_
_entity.id
_entity.type
_entity.pdbx_description
1 polymer ?
#
loop_
_entity_poly.entity_id
_entity_poly.type
_entity_poly.pdbx_seq_one_letter_code
_entity_poly.pdbx_strand_id
1 'polypeptide(L)'
;MGNRSRNRNRNRSVCQRCPDLARIVGGTPACVNDACLIQLLRDDLNPTILGIRTESPLVLPVFFSIEEGVGARTLNLGEAVLRQSEVNTVMRVLRENNIIVTALHNHWLFERPRLMYMHWEARMDPEQFLRASREALRAAGVSTRPL
;
A
#
# COMPACT_ATOMS: atom_id res chain seq x y z
N MET A 1 -0.01 -32.22 0.40
CA MET A 1 0.36 -31.46 1.62
C MET A 1 -0.03 -29.96 1.61
N GLY A 2 -0.63 -29.43 0.57
CA GLY A 2 -0.93 -28.00 0.43
C GLY A 2 -2.22 -27.46 1.08
N ASN A 3 -3.08 -28.30 1.62
CA ASN A 3 -4.44 -27.87 2.01
C ASN A 3 -4.63 -27.55 3.52
N ARG A 4 -3.70 -27.99 4.36
CA ARG A 4 -3.80 -27.74 5.82
C ARG A 4 -3.30 -26.36 6.25
N SER A 5 -2.35 -25.77 5.55
CA SER A 5 -1.81 -24.43 5.90
C SER A 5 -2.76 -23.30 5.51
N ARG A 6 -3.46 -23.45 4.36
CA ARG A 6 -4.47 -22.46 3.93
C ARG A 6 -5.69 -22.41 4.84
N ASN A 7 -6.06 -23.53 5.45
CA ASN A 7 -7.24 -23.60 6.33
C ASN A 7 -6.97 -23.02 7.73
N ARG A 8 -5.72 -23.10 8.23
CA ARG A 8 -5.35 -22.47 9.51
C ARG A 8 -5.35 -20.95 9.47
N ASN A 9 -5.13 -20.37 8.30
CA ASN A 9 -5.08 -18.91 8.14
C ASN A 9 -6.47 -18.27 8.11
N ARG A 10 -7.51 -19.02 7.73
CA ARG A 10 -8.88 -18.51 7.62
C ARG A 10 -9.55 -18.23 8.98
N ASN A 11 -9.06 -18.83 10.07
CA ASN A 11 -9.61 -18.64 11.42
C ASN A 11 -8.86 -17.58 12.25
N ARG A 12 -7.84 -16.95 11.69
CA ARG A 12 -7.09 -15.89 12.36
C ARG A 12 -7.62 -14.52 11.96
N SER A 13 -7.70 -13.59 12.92
CA SER A 13 -8.04 -12.21 12.62
C SER A 13 -6.97 -11.55 11.72
N VAL A 14 -7.30 -10.46 11.04
CA VAL A 14 -6.32 -9.71 10.24
C VAL A 14 -5.17 -9.21 11.10
N CYS A 15 -5.42 -8.83 12.35
CA CYS A 15 -4.37 -8.43 13.29
C CYS A 15 -3.41 -9.57 13.62
N GLN A 16 -3.92 -10.80 13.80
CA GLN A 16 -3.07 -11.99 14.00
C GLN A 16 -2.25 -12.33 12.75
N ARG A 17 -2.80 -12.06 11.57
CA ARG A 17 -2.15 -12.29 10.27
C ARG A 17 -1.25 -11.13 9.83
N CYS A 18 -1.31 -10.00 10.52
CA CYS A 18 -0.67 -8.76 10.09
C CYS A 18 0.83 -8.90 9.80
N PRO A 19 1.63 -9.58 10.62
CA PRO A 19 3.05 -9.80 10.30
C PRO A 19 3.26 -10.57 8.98
N ASP A 20 2.44 -11.58 8.70
CA ASP A 20 2.55 -12.35 7.46
C ASP A 20 2.08 -11.54 6.24
N LEU A 21 1.01 -10.77 6.40
CA LEU A 21 0.53 -9.87 5.35
C LEU A 21 1.56 -8.78 5.03
N ALA A 22 2.19 -8.22 6.04
CA ALA A 22 3.23 -7.19 5.86
C ALA A 22 4.43 -7.70 5.05
N ARG A 23 4.81 -8.97 5.19
CA ARG A 23 5.91 -9.56 4.44
C ARG A 23 5.66 -9.55 2.94
N ILE A 24 4.41 -9.62 2.50
CA ILE A 24 4.07 -9.62 1.07
C ILE A 24 4.60 -8.36 0.38
N VAL A 25 4.52 -7.22 1.05
CA VAL A 25 4.98 -5.93 0.52
C VAL A 25 6.30 -5.45 1.13
N GLY A 26 6.79 -6.12 2.16
CA GLY A 26 8.04 -5.74 2.85
C GLY A 26 7.87 -4.55 3.80
N GLY A 27 6.70 -4.40 4.41
CA GLY A 27 6.39 -3.30 5.30
C GLY A 27 6.45 -3.66 6.79
N THR A 28 6.30 -2.65 7.63
CA THR A 28 6.21 -2.78 9.08
C THR A 28 4.76 -2.96 9.51
N PRO A 29 4.40 -4.05 10.19
CA PRO A 29 3.02 -4.27 10.63
C PRO A 29 2.71 -3.53 11.93
N ALA A 30 1.48 -3.07 12.06
CA ALA A 30 0.91 -2.55 13.30
C ALA A 30 -0.58 -2.86 13.34
N CYS A 31 -1.11 -3.23 14.50
CA CYS A 31 -2.55 -3.38 14.69
C CYS A 31 -3.09 -2.14 15.41
N VAL A 32 -3.98 -1.41 14.76
CA VAL A 32 -4.59 -0.19 15.28
C VAL A 32 -6.08 -0.26 15.01
N ASN A 33 -6.91 -0.15 16.06
CA ASN A 33 -8.38 -0.25 15.96
C ASN A 33 -8.83 -1.50 15.19
N ASP A 34 -8.21 -2.63 15.49
CA ASP A 34 -8.44 -3.93 14.82
C ASP A 34 -8.14 -3.95 13.32
N ALA A 35 -7.53 -2.91 12.78
CA ALA A 35 -7.00 -2.89 11.42
C ALA A 35 -5.52 -3.27 11.40
N CYS A 36 -5.13 -4.07 10.44
CA CYS A 36 -3.73 -4.32 10.13
C CYS A 36 -3.20 -3.18 9.28
N LEU A 37 -2.37 -2.33 9.86
CA LEU A 37 -1.65 -1.30 9.13
C LEU A 37 -0.29 -1.83 8.70
N ILE A 38 0.06 -1.59 7.44
CA ILE A 38 1.35 -1.96 6.87
C ILE A 38 1.99 -0.70 6.31
N GLN A 39 3.14 -0.34 6.84
CA GLN A 39 3.75 0.96 6.59
C GLN A 39 5.13 0.82 5.94
N LEU A 40 5.28 1.49 4.79
CA LEU A 40 6.55 1.61 4.08
C LEU A 40 6.79 3.08 3.74
N LEU A 41 8.03 3.39 3.44
CA LEU A 41 8.42 4.70 2.88
C LEU A 41 9.07 4.50 1.51
N ARG A 42 8.89 5.47 0.63
CA ARG A 42 9.73 5.57 -0.57
C ARG A 42 11.18 5.83 -0.17
N ASP A 43 12.11 5.09 -0.76
CA ASP A 43 13.55 5.24 -0.50
C ASP A 43 14.34 5.76 -1.71
N ASP A 44 13.66 6.02 -2.80
CA ASP A 44 14.23 6.50 -4.07
C ASP A 44 13.84 7.94 -4.42
N LEU A 45 13.28 8.68 -3.46
CA LEU A 45 12.92 10.09 -3.59
C LEU A 45 13.69 10.95 -2.59
N ASN A 46 14.14 12.11 -3.04
CA ASN A 46 14.78 13.13 -2.19
C ASN A 46 14.02 14.46 -2.30
N PRO A 47 12.76 14.52 -1.83
CA PRO A 47 11.95 15.70 -2.04
C PRO A 47 12.36 16.86 -1.13
N THR A 48 12.09 18.06 -1.64
CA THR A 48 12.09 19.29 -0.84
C THR A 48 10.70 19.88 -0.82
N ILE A 49 10.34 20.48 0.32
CA ILE A 49 9.13 21.30 0.48
C ILE A 49 9.57 22.64 1.05
N LEU A 50 9.19 23.72 0.39
CA LEU A 50 9.65 25.08 0.75
C LEU A 50 11.19 25.18 0.77
N GLY A 51 11.86 24.44 -0.13
CA GLY A 51 13.31 24.37 -0.20
C GLY A 51 14.00 23.50 0.84
N ILE A 52 13.26 22.87 1.76
CA ILE A 52 13.80 22.03 2.83
C ILE A 52 13.62 20.57 2.48
N ARG A 53 14.70 19.78 2.54
CA ARG A 53 14.66 18.34 2.34
C ARG A 53 13.86 17.67 3.46
N THR A 54 13.03 16.71 3.09
CA THR A 54 12.20 15.98 4.04
C THR A 54 12.21 14.48 3.78
N GLU A 55 12.18 13.71 4.86
CA GLU A 55 11.96 12.26 4.87
C GLU A 55 10.71 11.91 5.71
N SER A 56 9.84 12.89 5.91
CA SER A 56 8.63 12.71 6.71
C SER A 56 7.75 11.58 6.16
N PRO A 57 7.20 10.72 7.03
CA PRO A 57 6.18 9.74 6.64
C PRO A 57 4.92 10.35 6.02
N LEU A 58 4.64 11.63 6.26
CA LEU A 58 3.55 12.33 5.58
C LEU A 58 3.86 12.64 4.12
N VAL A 59 5.13 12.64 3.74
CA VAL A 59 5.58 12.99 2.39
C VAL A 59 5.90 11.77 1.55
N LEU A 60 6.43 10.72 2.17
CA LEU A 60 6.95 9.52 1.50
C LEU A 60 6.13 8.24 1.77
N PRO A 61 4.82 8.28 2.05
CA PRO A 61 4.12 7.07 2.47
C PRO A 61 3.88 6.10 1.32
N VAL A 62 3.97 4.81 1.65
CA VAL A 62 3.35 3.70 0.95
C VAL A 62 2.69 2.84 2.03
N PHE A 63 1.40 3.04 2.24
CA PHE A 63 0.68 2.51 3.39
C PHE A 63 -0.50 1.66 2.94
N PHE A 64 -0.77 0.61 3.71
CA PHE A 64 -1.93 -0.27 3.51
C PHE A 64 -2.69 -0.45 4.81
N SER A 65 -4.00 -0.59 4.71
CA SER A 65 -4.88 -0.92 5.82
C SER A 65 -5.78 -2.09 5.42
N ILE A 66 -5.77 -3.12 6.24
CA ILE A 66 -6.59 -4.32 6.04
C ILE A 66 -7.49 -4.48 7.25
N GLU A 67 -8.80 -4.51 7.02
CA GLU A 67 -9.81 -4.69 8.04
C GLU A 67 -10.68 -5.90 7.74
N GLU A 68 -11.23 -6.52 8.81
CA GLU A 68 -12.20 -7.59 8.65
C GLU A 68 -13.40 -7.10 7.83
N GLY A 69 -13.85 -7.95 6.94
CA GLY A 69 -15.02 -7.72 6.13
C GLY A 69 -16.07 -8.80 6.39
N VAL A 70 -16.83 -9.10 5.36
CA VAL A 70 -17.84 -10.16 5.40
C VAL A 70 -17.30 -11.41 4.70
N GLY A 71 -17.25 -12.53 5.42
CA GLY A 71 -16.69 -13.79 4.90
C GLY A 71 -15.17 -13.73 4.76
N ALA A 72 -14.63 -14.27 3.67
CA ALA A 72 -13.19 -14.29 3.41
C ALA A 72 -12.63 -12.99 2.79
N ARG A 73 -13.49 -12.04 2.50
CA ARG A 73 -13.14 -10.76 1.89
C ARG A 73 -12.95 -9.69 2.94
N THR A 74 -11.82 -9.03 2.88
CA THR A 74 -11.47 -7.91 3.75
C THR A 74 -11.72 -6.58 3.03
N LEU A 75 -11.86 -5.50 3.82
CA LEU A 75 -11.76 -4.15 3.31
C LEU A 75 -10.28 -3.78 3.24
N ASN A 76 -9.81 -3.49 2.05
CA ASN A 76 -8.40 -3.20 1.79
C ASN A 76 -8.25 -1.79 1.24
N LEU A 77 -7.41 -1.01 1.87
CA LEU A 77 -7.11 0.37 1.47
C LEU A 77 -5.61 0.50 1.22
N GLY A 78 -5.25 1.31 0.24
CA GLY A 78 -3.85 1.59 -0.06
C GLY A 78 -3.63 3.05 -0.45
N GLU A 79 -2.44 3.55 -0.17
CA GLU A 79 -1.98 4.84 -0.65
C GLU A 79 -0.50 4.80 -0.96
N ALA A 80 -0.07 5.57 -1.95
CA ALA A 80 1.33 5.74 -2.25
C ALA A 80 1.61 7.13 -2.82
N VAL A 81 2.76 7.68 -2.42
CA VAL A 81 3.34 8.83 -3.10
C VAL A 81 4.01 8.38 -4.40
N LEU A 82 3.75 9.08 -5.50
CA LEU A 82 4.24 8.78 -6.83
C LEU A 82 4.82 10.01 -7.51
N ARG A 83 5.81 9.80 -8.38
CA ARG A 83 6.15 10.79 -9.40
C ARG A 83 5.03 10.84 -10.44
N GLN A 84 4.84 11.97 -11.11
CA GLN A 84 3.85 12.08 -12.19
C GLN A 84 4.02 11.00 -13.26
N SER A 85 5.26 10.67 -13.62
CA SER A 85 5.59 9.65 -14.62
C SER A 85 5.19 8.22 -14.23
N GLU A 86 4.95 7.96 -12.96
CA GLU A 86 4.61 6.63 -12.43
C GLU A 86 3.09 6.40 -12.39
N VAL A 87 2.30 7.47 -12.42
CA VAL A 87 0.85 7.44 -12.15
C VAL A 87 0.10 6.46 -13.06
N ASN A 88 0.27 6.59 -14.38
CA ASN A 88 -0.50 5.79 -15.33
C ASN A 88 -0.17 4.30 -15.24
N THR A 89 1.09 3.93 -14.99
CA THR A 89 1.51 2.53 -14.83
C THR A 89 0.90 1.91 -13.58
N VAL A 90 0.98 2.59 -12.43
CA VAL A 90 0.38 2.10 -11.19
C VAL A 90 -1.13 1.96 -11.34
N MET A 91 -1.79 2.97 -11.87
CA MET A 91 -3.23 2.96 -12.09
C MET A 91 -3.66 1.80 -13.00
N ARG A 92 -2.96 1.58 -14.10
CA ARG A 92 -3.26 0.50 -15.04
C ARG A 92 -3.20 -0.86 -14.38
N VAL A 93 -2.13 -1.17 -13.65
CA VAL A 93 -1.96 -2.48 -12.99
C VAL A 93 -3.02 -2.68 -11.91
N LEU A 94 -3.32 -1.66 -11.10
CA LEU A 94 -4.39 -1.73 -10.11
C LEU A 94 -5.73 -2.05 -10.76
N ARG A 95 -6.07 -1.35 -11.85
CA ARG A 95 -7.35 -1.55 -12.57
C ARG A 95 -7.44 -2.93 -13.23
N GLU A 96 -6.35 -3.44 -13.78
CA GLU A 96 -6.28 -4.80 -14.33
C GLU A 96 -6.55 -5.89 -13.27
N ASN A 97 -6.32 -5.57 -11.99
CA ASN A 97 -6.58 -6.45 -10.85
C ASN A 97 -7.91 -6.13 -10.13
N ASN A 98 -8.81 -5.40 -10.77
CA ASN A 98 -10.12 -5.01 -10.23
C ASN A 98 -10.06 -4.20 -8.92
N ILE A 99 -8.99 -3.46 -8.72
CA ILE A 99 -8.82 -2.54 -7.60
C ILE A 99 -9.31 -1.15 -8.04
N ILE A 100 -10.10 -0.51 -7.20
CA ILE A 100 -10.70 0.81 -7.48
C ILE A 100 -9.69 1.89 -7.09
N VAL A 101 -9.32 2.75 -8.04
CA VAL A 101 -8.56 3.97 -7.74
C VAL A 101 -9.55 5.05 -7.31
N THR A 102 -9.40 5.54 -6.08
CA THR A 102 -10.37 6.43 -5.44
C THR A 102 -10.00 7.90 -5.54
N ALA A 103 -8.71 8.22 -5.54
CA ALA A 103 -8.22 9.58 -5.60
C ALA A 103 -6.82 9.65 -6.20
N LEU A 104 -6.54 10.77 -6.84
CA LEU A 104 -5.23 11.16 -7.32
C LEU A 104 -5.09 12.66 -7.18
N HIS A 105 -4.19 13.13 -6.33
CA HIS A 105 -3.99 14.54 -6.06
C HIS A 105 -2.58 14.79 -5.51
N ASN A 106 -2.16 16.04 -5.49
CA ASN A 106 -0.99 16.46 -4.72
C ASN A 106 -1.41 16.85 -3.29
N HIS A 107 -0.48 16.78 -2.34
CA HIS A 107 -0.71 17.18 -0.94
C HIS A 107 -0.04 18.49 -0.57
N TRP A 108 1.03 18.85 -1.32
CA TRP A 108 1.93 19.92 -0.90
C TRP A 108 2.02 21.00 -1.99
N LEU A 109 2.35 22.20 -1.55
CA LEU A 109 2.73 23.31 -2.42
C LEU A 109 4.24 23.51 -2.35
N PHE A 110 4.82 23.94 -3.47
CA PHE A 110 6.26 24.24 -3.58
C PHE A 110 7.18 23.03 -3.34
N GLU A 111 6.67 21.83 -3.55
CA GLU A 111 7.47 20.61 -3.49
C GLU A 111 8.27 20.41 -4.79
N ARG A 112 9.44 19.77 -4.66
CA ARG A 112 10.28 19.31 -5.77
C ARG A 112 10.86 17.93 -5.47
N PRO A 113 10.72 16.95 -6.40
CA PRO A 113 9.91 16.99 -7.62
C PRO A 113 8.41 17.09 -7.29
N ARG A 114 7.56 17.31 -8.31
CA ARG A 114 6.12 17.24 -8.14
C ARG A 114 5.74 15.82 -7.70
N LEU A 115 5.04 15.74 -6.56
CA LEU A 115 4.57 14.49 -5.99
C LEU A 115 3.06 14.38 -6.10
N MET A 116 2.61 13.18 -6.48
CA MET A 116 1.20 12.84 -6.55
C MET A 116 0.90 11.74 -5.53
N TYR A 117 -0.27 11.77 -4.95
CA TYR A 117 -0.72 10.80 -3.95
C TYR A 117 -1.93 10.07 -4.53
N MET A 118 -1.77 8.76 -4.70
CA MET A 118 -2.82 7.90 -5.22
C MET A 118 -3.38 7.06 -4.09
N HIS A 119 -4.69 6.93 -4.08
CA HIS A 119 -5.43 6.11 -3.12
C HIS A 119 -6.24 5.06 -3.87
N TRP A 120 -6.35 3.86 -3.29
CA TRP A 120 -7.13 2.77 -3.88
C TRP A 120 -7.77 1.89 -2.82
N GLU A 121 -8.81 1.19 -3.23
CA GLU A 121 -9.58 0.33 -2.35
C GLU A 121 -10.06 -0.92 -3.08
N ALA A 122 -10.28 -1.99 -2.34
CA ALA A 122 -10.93 -3.19 -2.82
C ALA A 122 -11.48 -4.02 -1.68
N ARG A 123 -12.60 -4.67 -1.95
CA ARG A 123 -13.15 -5.73 -1.10
C ARG A 123 -12.80 -7.07 -1.75
N MET A 124 -11.73 -7.69 -1.26
CA MET A 124 -11.19 -8.94 -1.80
C MET A 124 -10.31 -9.65 -0.78
N ASP A 125 -9.76 -10.80 -1.16
CA ASP A 125 -8.73 -11.45 -0.37
C ASP A 125 -7.52 -10.52 -0.11
N PRO A 126 -7.07 -10.38 1.15
CA PRO A 126 -6.02 -9.42 1.48
C PRO A 126 -4.66 -9.76 0.84
N GLU A 127 -4.33 -11.04 0.71
CA GLU A 127 -3.06 -11.43 0.06
C GLU A 127 -3.07 -11.05 -1.42
N GLN A 128 -4.20 -11.27 -2.10
CA GLN A 128 -4.37 -10.89 -3.50
C GLN A 128 -4.25 -9.38 -3.68
N PHE A 129 -4.89 -8.60 -2.80
CA PHE A 129 -4.79 -7.13 -2.81
C PHE A 129 -3.36 -6.65 -2.66
N LEU A 130 -2.63 -7.17 -1.68
CA LEU A 130 -1.25 -6.77 -1.41
C LEU A 130 -0.30 -7.19 -2.53
N ARG A 131 -0.47 -8.37 -3.11
CA ARG A 131 0.34 -8.81 -4.26
C ARG A 131 0.11 -7.94 -5.49
N ALA A 132 -1.15 -7.61 -5.79
CA ALA A 132 -1.49 -6.74 -6.91
C ALA A 132 -0.95 -5.31 -6.69
N SER A 133 -1.06 -4.78 -5.47
CA SER A 133 -0.51 -3.47 -5.12
C SER A 133 1.02 -3.45 -5.27
N ARG A 134 1.71 -4.50 -4.80
CA ARG A 134 3.16 -4.63 -4.98
C ARG A 134 3.55 -4.69 -6.46
N GLU A 135 2.81 -5.46 -7.25
CA GLU A 135 3.04 -5.55 -8.70
C GLU A 135 2.90 -4.19 -9.37
N ALA A 136 1.86 -3.43 -9.03
CA ALA A 136 1.64 -2.09 -9.57
C ALA A 136 2.80 -1.15 -9.29
N LEU A 137 3.28 -1.13 -8.04
CA LEU A 137 4.40 -0.30 -7.62
C LEU A 137 5.71 -0.73 -8.32
N ARG A 138 5.98 -2.03 -8.38
CA ARG A 138 7.17 -2.56 -9.07
C ARG A 138 7.16 -2.29 -10.56
N ALA A 139 6.02 -2.40 -11.22
CA ALA A 139 5.90 -2.10 -12.64
C ALA A 139 6.26 -0.65 -12.97
N ALA A 140 6.05 0.26 -12.04
CA ALA A 140 6.43 1.67 -12.16
C ALA A 140 7.87 1.97 -11.68
N GLY A 141 8.60 0.97 -11.20
CA GLY A 141 9.96 1.14 -10.68
C GLY A 141 10.03 1.78 -9.30
N VAL A 142 8.94 1.74 -8.54
CA VAL A 142 8.88 2.28 -7.17
C VAL A 142 9.69 1.41 -6.22
N SER A 143 10.61 2.02 -5.49
CA SER A 143 11.42 1.38 -4.46
C SER A 143 10.99 1.86 -3.08
N THR A 144 10.92 0.92 -2.14
CA THR A 144 10.43 1.17 -0.78
C THR A 144 11.30 0.48 0.27
N ARG A 145 11.21 0.98 1.50
CA ARG A 145 11.76 0.37 2.71
C ARG A 145 10.69 0.33 3.80
N PRO A 146 10.78 -0.59 4.79
CA PRO A 146 9.88 -0.55 5.94
C PRO A 146 10.06 0.74 6.75
N LEU A 147 8.94 1.18 7.32
CA LEU A 147 8.93 2.33 8.24
C LEU A 147 9.61 1.99 9.55
#